data_e01c8e6af8a3ff51231657b8612e03eb
#
_entry.id   e01c8e6af8a3ff51231657b8612e03eb
#
_cell.length_a   1.000
_cell.length_b   1.000
_cell.length_c   1.000
_cell.angle_alpha   90.00
_cell.angle_beta   90.00
_cell.angle_gamma   90.00
#
_symmetry.space_group_name_H-M   'P 1'
#
loop_
_entity.id
_entity.type
_entity.pdbx_description
1 polymer ?
#
loop_
_entity_poly.entity_id
_entity_poly.type
_entity_poly.pdbx_seq_one_letter_code
_entity_poly.pdbx_strand_id
1 'polypeptide(L)'
;MEGSILVPGIQAVKANGHTPGHTAYAVESEGQKLLIWGDLVHAHAVQFARPGVSIEYDIDPKQAIATRRSILKAMAASKSLVAGMHLPFPGIGHVRADGKGRYSWVPIEFAPLSKVENQ
;
A
#
# COMPACT_ATOMS: atom_id res chain seq x y z
N MET A 1 4.99 11.19 0.79
CA MET A 1 5.39 10.56 2.06
C MET A 1 6.88 10.74 2.23
N GLU A 2 7.26 11.24 3.37
CA GLU A 2 8.66 11.38 3.72
C GLU A 2 9.20 10.07 4.29
N GLY A 3 10.44 9.74 3.98
CA GLY A 3 11.11 8.56 4.49
C GLY A 3 12.60 8.58 4.19
N SER A 4 13.33 7.65 4.81
CA SER A 4 14.77 7.54 4.65
C SER A 4 15.13 6.77 3.39
N ILE A 5 15.99 7.34 2.56
CA ILE A 5 16.53 6.64 1.38
C ILE A 5 17.49 5.55 1.86
N LEU A 6 17.21 4.30 1.51
CA LEU A 6 18.04 3.15 1.83
C LEU A 6 19.12 2.94 0.77
N VAL A 7 18.69 2.91 -0.47
CA VAL A 7 19.53 2.83 -1.67
C VAL A 7 18.82 3.63 -2.77
N PRO A 8 19.50 4.01 -3.86
CA PRO A 8 18.85 4.69 -4.95
C PRO A 8 17.60 3.94 -5.43
N GLY A 9 16.45 4.61 -5.44
CA GLY A 9 15.16 4.05 -5.85
C GLY A 9 14.37 3.32 -4.76
N ILE A 10 14.90 3.16 -3.55
CA ILE A 10 14.17 2.53 -2.42
C ILE A 10 14.22 3.41 -1.19
N GLN A 11 13.05 3.76 -0.69
CA GLN A 11 12.86 4.61 0.47
C GLN A 11 12.02 3.91 1.54
N ALA A 12 12.51 3.92 2.78
CA ALA A 12 11.71 3.44 3.92
C ALA A 12 10.71 4.50 4.33
N VAL A 13 9.46 4.10 4.50
CA VAL A 13 8.34 4.95 4.88
C VAL A 13 7.75 4.45 6.19
N LYS A 14 7.60 5.32 7.18
CA LYS A 14 6.99 4.94 8.45
C LYS A 14 5.55 4.47 8.22
N ALA A 15 5.25 3.29 8.71
CA ALA A 15 3.92 2.69 8.68
C ALA A 15 3.59 2.05 10.05
N ASN A 16 3.95 2.75 11.10
CA ASN A 16 3.85 2.28 12.48
C ASN A 16 2.40 1.99 12.90
N GLY A 17 2.20 1.01 13.75
CA GLY A 17 0.92 0.69 14.37
C GLY A 17 0.66 -0.81 14.47
N HIS A 18 0.69 -1.55 13.39
CA HIS A 18 0.63 -3.01 13.43
C HIS A 18 1.74 -3.56 14.33
N THR A 19 2.94 -3.09 14.13
CA THR A 19 4.02 -3.14 15.11
C THR A 19 4.60 -1.73 15.29
N PRO A 20 5.30 -1.43 16.40
CA PRO A 20 5.91 -0.11 16.62
C PRO A 20 6.86 0.33 15.51
N GLY A 21 7.57 -0.61 14.91
CA GLY A 21 8.53 -0.37 13.83
C GLY A 21 8.04 -0.75 12.45
N HIS A 22 6.75 -1.03 12.27
CA HIS A 22 6.21 -1.41 10.97
C HIS A 22 6.54 -0.36 9.91
N THR A 23 7.09 -0.81 8.79
CA THR A 23 7.66 0.03 7.75
C THR A 23 7.14 -0.39 6.38
N ALA A 24 6.79 0.58 5.56
CA ALA A 24 6.53 0.39 4.15
C ALA A 24 7.77 0.79 3.34
N TYR A 25 7.85 0.31 2.11
CA TYR A 25 8.96 0.62 1.21
C TYR A 25 8.43 1.21 -0.09
N ALA A 26 8.84 2.43 -0.39
CA ALA A 26 8.55 3.08 -1.65
C ALA A 26 9.65 2.78 -2.65
N VAL A 27 9.27 2.20 -3.77
CA VAL A 27 10.18 1.82 -4.86
C VAL A 27 9.87 2.69 -6.07
N GLU A 28 10.89 3.26 -6.67
CA GLU A 28 10.76 4.08 -7.88
C GLU A 28 11.84 3.69 -8.89
N SER A 29 11.41 3.47 -10.13
CA SER A 29 12.29 3.19 -11.26
C SER A 29 11.65 3.71 -12.54
N GLU A 30 12.39 4.46 -13.33
CA GLU A 30 11.94 5.01 -14.62
C GLU A 30 10.59 5.75 -14.56
N GLY A 31 10.38 6.50 -13.48
CA GLY A 31 9.14 7.23 -13.24
C GLY A 31 7.95 6.38 -12.76
N GLN A 32 8.13 5.07 -12.63
CA GLN A 32 7.13 4.16 -12.06
C GLN A 32 7.29 4.06 -10.56
N LYS A 33 6.18 4.02 -9.82
CA LYS A 33 6.15 3.97 -8.36
C LYS A 33 5.39 2.78 -7.86
N LEU A 34 5.95 2.11 -6.84
CA LEU A 34 5.35 1.00 -6.13
C LEU A 34 5.53 1.22 -4.63
N LEU A 35 4.46 1.09 -3.86
CA LEU A 35 4.55 1.04 -2.40
C LEU A 35 4.33 -0.40 -1.93
N ILE A 36 5.29 -0.95 -1.23
CA ILE A 36 5.18 -2.24 -0.54
C ILE A 36 4.81 -1.92 0.90
N TRP A 37 3.57 -2.17 1.29
CA TRP A 37 3.06 -1.68 2.58
C TRP A 37 2.95 -2.73 3.69
N GLY A 38 3.46 -3.93 3.46
CA GLY A 38 3.49 -4.97 4.49
C GLY A 38 2.10 -5.34 5.02
N ASP A 39 1.97 -5.29 6.33
CA ASP A 39 0.76 -5.68 7.07
C ASP A 39 -0.13 -4.47 7.43
N LEU A 40 -0.26 -3.53 6.51
CA LEU A 40 -1.15 -2.37 6.68
C LEU A 40 -2.63 -2.79 6.67
N VAL A 41 -2.97 -3.74 5.81
CA VAL A 41 -4.31 -4.32 5.64
C VAL A 41 -4.21 -5.83 5.81
N HIS A 42 -5.12 -6.40 6.57
CA HIS A 42 -5.23 -7.85 6.77
C HIS A 42 -6.52 -8.41 6.17
N ALA A 43 -7.65 -7.82 6.52
CA ALA A 43 -8.96 -8.19 5.99
C ALA A 43 -9.38 -7.18 4.91
N HIS A 44 -8.92 -7.39 3.68
CA HIS A 44 -9.15 -6.42 2.59
C HIS A 44 -10.63 -6.15 2.33
N ALA A 45 -11.47 -7.18 2.41
CA ALA A 45 -12.92 -7.04 2.21
C ALA A 45 -13.60 -6.10 3.22
N VAL A 46 -12.98 -5.89 4.37
CA VAL A 46 -13.49 -5.02 5.45
C VAL A 46 -12.72 -3.72 5.52
N GLN A 47 -11.40 -3.76 5.56
CA GLN A 47 -10.56 -2.62 5.92
C GLN A 47 -10.40 -1.58 4.80
N PHE A 48 -10.65 -1.92 3.55
CA PHE A 48 -10.75 -0.92 2.47
C PHE A 48 -12.03 -0.09 2.60
N ALA A 49 -13.17 -0.75 2.81
CA ALA A 49 -14.44 -0.06 3.00
C ALA A 49 -14.54 0.63 4.37
N ARG A 50 -13.87 0.10 5.36
CA ARG A 50 -13.86 0.59 6.75
C ARG A 50 -12.44 0.61 7.31
N PRO A 51 -11.62 1.58 6.94
CA PRO A 51 -10.22 1.64 7.40
C PRO A 51 -10.07 1.76 8.92
N GLY A 52 -11.12 2.17 9.61
CA GLY A 52 -11.16 2.26 11.08
C GLY A 52 -11.37 0.93 11.80
N VAL A 53 -11.55 -0.17 11.08
CA VAL A 53 -11.63 -1.50 11.69
C VAL A 53 -10.22 -2.02 11.93
N SER A 54 -9.91 -2.34 13.17
CA SER A 54 -8.64 -2.94 13.57
C SER A 54 -8.74 -4.45 13.64
N ILE A 55 -7.59 -5.13 13.59
CA ILE A 55 -7.49 -6.55 13.84
C ILE A 55 -6.85 -6.81 15.20
N GLU A 56 -7.07 -7.99 15.74
CA GLU A 56 -6.58 -8.40 17.05
C GLU A 56 -5.04 -8.35 17.17
N TYR A 57 -4.33 -8.54 16.06
CA TYR A 57 -2.87 -8.60 16.02
C TYR A 57 -2.18 -7.23 15.98
N ASP A 58 -2.92 -6.13 15.84
CA ASP A 58 -2.33 -4.80 15.88
C ASP A 58 -1.89 -4.45 17.30
N ILE A 59 -0.60 -4.13 17.47
CA ILE A 59 -0.04 -3.78 18.79
C ILE A 59 -0.56 -2.42 19.25
N ASP A 60 -0.65 -1.45 18.34
CA ASP A 60 -1.25 -0.14 18.57
C ASP A 60 -2.40 0.08 17.58
N PRO A 61 -3.63 -0.29 17.92
CA PRO A 61 -4.76 -0.18 17.00
C PRO A 61 -5.05 1.25 16.55
N LYS A 62 -4.94 2.23 17.42
CA LYS A 62 -5.19 3.64 17.05
C LYS A 62 -4.18 4.14 16.04
N GLN A 63 -2.90 3.84 16.25
CA GLN A 63 -1.83 4.21 15.34
C GLN A 63 -1.96 3.45 14.01
N ALA A 64 -2.27 2.16 14.05
CA ALA A 64 -2.49 1.34 12.85
C ALA A 64 -3.62 1.91 11.98
N ILE A 65 -4.73 2.32 12.60
CA ILE A 65 -5.86 2.96 11.92
C ILE A 65 -5.45 4.29 11.28
N ALA A 66 -4.76 5.16 12.01
CA ALA A 66 -4.32 6.44 11.51
C ALA A 66 -3.34 6.27 10.33
N THR A 67 -2.39 5.36 10.46
CA THR A 67 -1.44 5.01 9.40
C THR A 67 -2.16 4.46 8.18
N ARG A 68 -3.09 3.53 8.35
CA ARG A 68 -3.87 2.95 7.25
C ARG A 68 -4.65 4.02 6.49
N ARG A 69 -5.37 4.88 7.20
CA ARG A 69 -6.13 5.98 6.57
C ARG A 69 -5.23 6.92 5.78
N SER A 70 -4.09 7.27 6.34
CA SER A 70 -3.11 8.16 5.68
C SER A 70 -2.55 7.54 4.40
N ILE A 71 -2.13 6.28 4.45
CA ILE A 71 -1.54 5.58 3.30
C ILE A 71 -2.59 5.28 2.23
N LEU A 72 -3.78 4.83 2.59
CA LEU A 72 -4.85 4.61 1.62
C LEU A 72 -5.20 5.89 0.86
N LYS A 73 -5.32 7.01 1.58
CA LYS A 73 -5.58 8.32 0.98
C LYS A 73 -4.47 8.73 0.02
N ALA A 74 -3.21 8.58 0.41
CA ALA A 74 -2.06 8.94 -0.42
C ALA A 74 -1.98 8.08 -1.68
N MET A 75 -2.21 6.76 -1.56
CA MET A 75 -2.14 5.84 -2.69
C MET A 75 -3.29 6.04 -3.67
N ALA A 76 -4.50 6.30 -3.19
CA ALA A 76 -5.63 6.64 -4.05
C ALA A 76 -5.39 7.94 -4.83
N ALA A 77 -4.81 8.95 -4.19
CA ALA A 77 -4.51 10.23 -4.83
C ALA A 77 -3.38 10.12 -5.87
N SER A 78 -2.31 9.40 -5.56
CA SER A 78 -1.15 9.26 -6.45
C SER A 78 -1.35 8.24 -7.56
N LYS A 79 -2.33 7.35 -7.42
CA LYS A 79 -2.54 6.20 -8.32
C LYS A 79 -1.33 5.29 -8.46
N SER A 80 -0.47 5.27 -7.45
CA SER A 80 0.70 4.39 -7.40
C SER A 80 0.30 2.93 -7.30
N LEU A 81 1.14 2.05 -7.84
CA LEU A 81 1.00 0.62 -7.58
C LEU A 81 1.26 0.34 -6.11
N VAL A 82 0.56 -0.64 -5.58
CA VAL A 82 0.70 -1.12 -4.21
C VAL A 82 0.90 -2.63 -4.24
N ALA A 83 1.84 -3.10 -3.44
CA ALA A 83 1.98 -4.51 -3.11
C ALA A 83 1.78 -4.67 -1.60
N GLY A 84 0.93 -5.60 -1.20
CA GLY A 84 0.62 -5.82 0.21
C GLY A 84 0.53 -7.28 0.58
N MET A 85 0.85 -7.59 1.83
CA MET A 85 0.59 -8.89 2.42
C MET A 85 -0.91 -9.03 2.67
N HIS A 86 -1.40 -10.24 2.77
CA HIS A 86 -2.82 -10.56 3.03
C HIS A 86 -3.81 -10.08 1.95
N LEU A 87 -3.32 -9.59 0.82
CA LEU A 87 -4.15 -9.27 -0.33
C LEU A 87 -4.31 -10.50 -1.23
N PRO A 88 -5.46 -10.65 -1.92
CA PRO A 88 -5.62 -11.77 -2.84
C PRO A 88 -4.57 -11.72 -3.96
N PHE A 89 -4.18 -12.90 -4.43
CA PHE A 89 -3.24 -13.00 -5.56
C PHE A 89 -3.70 -12.14 -6.74
N PRO A 90 -2.81 -11.35 -7.38
CA PRO A 90 -1.35 -11.34 -7.21
C PRO A 90 -0.82 -10.46 -6.06
N GLY A 91 -1.65 -9.87 -5.24
CA GLY A 91 -1.24 -9.00 -4.15
C GLY A 91 -0.71 -7.64 -4.58
N ILE A 92 -0.84 -7.29 -5.83
CA ILE A 92 -0.41 -6.03 -6.44
C ILE A 92 -1.59 -5.38 -7.15
N GLY A 93 -1.75 -4.09 -7.01
CA GLY A 93 -2.84 -3.36 -7.65
C GLY A 93 -2.87 -1.89 -7.25
N HIS A 94 -4.05 -1.32 -7.30
CA HIS A 94 -4.30 0.08 -6.99
C HIS A 94 -5.35 0.25 -5.91
N VAL A 95 -5.26 1.35 -5.19
CA VAL A 95 -6.30 1.82 -4.26
C VAL A 95 -7.18 2.82 -4.99
N ARG A 96 -8.49 2.58 -4.99
CA ARG A 96 -9.48 3.51 -5.53
C ARG A 96 -10.23 4.17 -4.38
N ALA A 97 -10.36 5.50 -4.41
CA ALA A 97 -11.20 6.23 -3.49
C ALA A 97 -12.67 6.16 -3.93
N ASP A 98 -13.55 5.71 -3.04
CA ASP A 98 -15.00 5.60 -3.29
C ASP A 98 -15.80 6.73 -2.62
N GLY A 99 -15.11 7.71 -2.03
CA GLY A 99 -15.71 8.80 -1.28
C GLY A 99 -15.99 8.47 0.20
N LYS A 100 -16.14 9.50 1.02
CA LYS A 100 -16.44 9.39 2.46
C LYS A 100 -15.44 8.55 3.27
N GLY A 101 -14.16 8.58 2.89
CA GLY A 101 -13.12 7.79 3.55
C GLY A 101 -13.22 6.29 3.32
N ARG A 102 -13.88 5.87 2.27
CA ARG A 102 -13.97 4.48 1.82
C ARG A 102 -13.09 4.25 0.60
N TYR A 103 -12.58 3.05 0.48
CA TYR A 103 -11.68 2.65 -0.60
C TYR A 103 -12.05 1.27 -1.13
N SER A 104 -11.57 0.98 -2.34
CA SER A 104 -11.65 -0.33 -2.96
C SER A 104 -10.27 -0.77 -3.43
N TRP A 105 -10.02 -2.06 -3.36
CA TRP A 105 -8.85 -2.68 -3.93
C TRP A 105 -9.11 -3.06 -5.39
N VAL A 106 -8.25 -2.58 -6.29
CA VAL A 106 -8.31 -2.90 -7.73
C VAL A 106 -7.06 -3.68 -8.08
N PRO A 107 -7.14 -5.03 -8.19
CA PRO A 107 -5.98 -5.84 -8.53
C PRO A 107 -5.46 -5.53 -9.92
N ILE A 108 -4.14 -5.67 -10.09
CA ILE A 108 -3.52 -5.56 -11.41
C ILE A 108 -3.99 -6.71 -12.31
N GLU A 109 -4.20 -6.42 -13.58
CA GLU A 109 -4.48 -7.44 -14.58
C GLU A 109 -3.18 -8.02 -15.14
N PHE A 110 -3.17 -9.32 -15.38
CA PHE A 110 -2.06 -9.94 -16.09
C PHE A 110 -2.15 -9.60 -17.57
N ALA A 111 -1.12 -8.97 -18.08
CA ALA A 111 -0.96 -8.69 -19.50
C ALA A 111 0.39 -9.22 -19.96
N PRO A 112 0.51 -9.65 -21.23
CA PRO A 112 1.81 -9.98 -21.78
C PRO A 112 2.74 -8.78 -21.66
N LEU A 113 3.99 -9.03 -21.29
CA LEU A 113 5.02 -8.00 -21.35
C LEU A 113 5.13 -7.55 -22.81
N SER A 114 5.08 -6.25 -23.05
CA SER A 114 5.40 -5.71 -24.37
C SER A 114 6.81 -6.15 -24.73
N LYS A 115 6.99 -6.69 -25.95
CA LYS A 115 8.33 -6.98 -26.46
C LYS A 115 9.12 -5.69 -26.38
N VAL A 116 10.19 -5.68 -25.59
CA VAL A 116 11.21 -4.65 -25.70
C VAL A 116 11.83 -4.86 -27.07
N GLU A 117 11.53 -4.00 -28.03
CA GLU A 117 12.27 -3.98 -29.27
C GLU A 117 13.70 -3.61 -28.90
N ASN A 118 14.59 -4.60 -28.96
CA ASN A 118 16.03 -4.35 -28.88
C ASN A 118 16.39 -3.50 -30.11
N GLN A 119 16.57 -2.22 -29.86
CA GLN A 119 17.21 -1.33 -30.82
C GLN A 119 18.71 -1.58 -30.83
#